data_4867a610544c96a23efbd64ac64bd25f
#
_entry.id   4867a610544c96a23efbd64ac64bd25f
#
_cell.length_a   1.000
_cell.length_b   1.000
_cell.length_c   1.000
_cell.angle_alpha   90.00
_cell.angle_beta   90.00
_cell.angle_gamma   90.00
#
_symmetry.space_group_name_H-M   'P 1'
#
loop_
_entity.id
_entity.type
_entity.pdbx_description
1 polymer ?
#
loop_
_entity_poly.entity_id
_entity_poly.type
_entity_poly.pdbx_seq_one_letter_code
_entity_poly.pdbx_strand_id
1 'polypeptide(L)'
;MIYFDYTNKGFLMKKILIILLFFVAIVNAKVLNSVALVVEKEPITNYDIEQTMKLLKLPREQALAVLINEKMELSQIKQFSIVVNELEVDAAISKILTQNKMNLEQFKNSLKAKGQNYELFRHNLKKDLEKRKLYEKIASMNKTDFSEESAKKFFEANKEKFLFYTSIDVKIYRSSDQAILEKMKTDKKIALKAQNVNLNPHNADPRLLALLSQLKIGEFSPVLNSKEGFELYEVMAKSGANVPEFEQIKDSVMNVYFNEQRQNYIQDYFDKLRSKLNIEYLKN
;
A
#
# COMPACT_ATOMS: atom_id res chain seq x y z
N MET A 1 15.30 -45.54 73.51
CA MET A 1 16.13 -44.38 73.21
C MET A 1 16.10 -44.26 71.71
N ILE A 2 15.18 -43.46 71.16
CA ILE A 2 14.95 -43.36 69.72
C ILE A 2 15.50 -42.03 69.30
N TYR A 3 16.60 -42.04 68.52
CA TYR A 3 17.17 -40.83 67.90
C TYR A 3 16.39 -40.52 66.68
N PHE A 4 15.68 -39.36 66.69
CA PHE A 4 15.08 -38.79 65.52
C PHE A 4 16.13 -37.96 64.71
N ASP A 5 16.42 -38.41 63.49
CA ASP A 5 17.36 -37.75 62.58
C ASP A 5 16.71 -36.52 61.94
N TYR A 6 17.20 -35.31 62.27
CA TYR A 6 16.70 -34.00 61.82
C TYR A 6 17.28 -33.53 60.47
N THR A 7 18.05 -34.37 59.79
CA THR A 7 18.82 -33.94 58.58
C THR A 7 18.02 -33.97 57.28
N ASN A 8 16.80 -34.53 57.26
CA ASN A 8 16.06 -34.75 56.01
C ASN A 8 15.03 -33.67 55.64
N LYS A 9 14.67 -32.77 56.60
CA LYS A 9 13.66 -31.72 56.32
C LYS A 9 14.18 -30.57 55.43
N GLY A 10 15.50 -30.25 55.51
CA GLY A 10 16.10 -29.17 54.70
C GLY A 10 16.22 -29.51 53.21
N PHE A 11 16.42 -30.80 52.90
CA PHE A 11 16.58 -31.25 51.52
C PHE A 11 15.24 -31.33 50.78
N LEU A 12 14.15 -31.70 51.47
CA LEU A 12 12.82 -31.73 50.89
C LEU A 12 12.26 -30.33 50.63
N MET A 13 12.50 -29.36 51.53
CA MET A 13 12.09 -27.97 51.36
C MET A 13 12.83 -27.29 50.17
N LYS A 14 14.12 -27.59 49.99
CA LYS A 14 14.87 -27.07 48.82
C LYS A 14 14.37 -27.62 47.52
N LYS A 15 13.97 -28.88 47.41
CA LYS A 15 13.38 -29.48 46.20
C LYS A 15 11.99 -28.91 45.91
N ILE A 16 11.17 -28.66 46.92
CA ILE A 16 9.83 -28.04 46.79
C ILE A 16 10.00 -26.57 46.34
N LEU A 17 10.97 -25.83 46.86
CA LEU A 17 11.25 -24.45 46.45
C LEU A 17 11.74 -24.35 44.98
N ILE A 18 12.54 -25.32 44.52
CA ILE A 18 13.01 -25.39 43.11
C ILE A 18 11.85 -25.74 42.18
N ILE A 19 10.94 -26.62 42.57
CA ILE A 19 9.74 -26.96 41.80
C ILE A 19 8.78 -25.78 41.75
N LEU A 20 8.64 -24.99 42.81
CA LEU A 20 7.81 -23.79 42.82
C LEU A 20 8.39 -22.66 41.95
N LEU A 21 9.73 -22.53 41.91
CA LEU A 21 10.42 -21.57 41.03
C LEU A 21 10.32 -21.93 39.53
N PHE A 22 10.26 -23.24 39.21
CA PHE A 22 10.03 -23.71 37.85
C PHE A 22 8.60 -23.50 37.38
N PHE A 23 7.60 -23.52 38.30
CA PHE A 23 6.20 -23.29 37.94
C PHE A 23 5.87 -21.82 37.71
N VAL A 24 6.61 -20.88 38.27
CA VAL A 24 6.44 -19.43 38.04
C VAL A 24 7.02 -18.96 36.69
N ALA A 25 7.95 -19.72 36.12
CA ALA A 25 8.54 -19.39 34.79
C ALA A 25 7.66 -19.76 33.59
N ILE A 26 6.57 -20.52 33.83
CA ILE A 26 5.69 -20.99 32.73
C ILE A 26 4.53 -20.00 32.43
N VAL A 27 4.28 -19.03 33.31
CA VAL A 27 3.10 -18.16 33.20
C VAL A 27 3.26 -16.99 32.22
N ASN A 28 4.42 -16.81 31.59
CA ASN A 28 4.67 -15.75 30.61
C ASN A 28 4.93 -16.24 29.19
N ALA A 29 4.63 -17.48 28.86
CA ALA A 29 4.52 -17.88 27.47
C ALA A 29 3.23 -17.24 26.91
N LYS A 30 3.34 -15.99 26.45
CA LYS A 30 2.31 -15.40 25.59
C LYS A 30 2.01 -16.41 24.50
N VAL A 31 0.79 -16.92 24.48
CA VAL A 31 0.31 -17.80 23.40
C VAL A 31 0.22 -16.94 22.14
N LEU A 32 1.39 -16.71 21.50
CA LEU A 32 1.48 -15.87 20.31
C LEU A 32 0.75 -16.48 19.10
N ASN A 33 0.49 -17.78 19.14
CA ASN A 33 -0.10 -18.55 18.04
C ASN A 33 -1.61 -18.85 18.22
N SER A 34 -2.29 -18.22 19.19
CA SER A 34 -3.73 -18.41 19.28
C SER A 34 -4.44 -17.68 18.14
N VAL A 35 -5.46 -18.32 17.58
CA VAL A 35 -6.36 -17.71 16.62
C VAL A 35 -7.17 -16.64 17.36
N ALA A 36 -7.07 -15.38 16.94
CA ALA A 36 -7.81 -14.28 17.55
C ALA A 36 -9.23 -14.21 16.99
N LEU A 37 -9.38 -14.43 15.68
CA LEU A 37 -10.68 -14.46 15.00
C LEU A 37 -10.57 -15.21 13.67
N VAL A 38 -11.73 -15.58 13.12
CA VAL A 38 -11.84 -16.21 11.80
C VAL A 38 -12.72 -15.34 10.91
N VAL A 39 -12.27 -15.04 9.71
CA VAL A 39 -12.97 -14.26 8.68
C VAL A 39 -13.22 -15.15 7.47
N GLU A 40 -14.49 -15.47 7.17
CA GLU A 40 -14.85 -16.30 6.00
C GLU A 40 -14.04 -17.62 5.93
N LYS A 41 -13.86 -18.29 7.09
CA LYS A 41 -13.04 -19.51 7.29
C LYS A 41 -11.52 -19.28 7.26
N GLU A 42 -11.06 -18.05 7.11
CA GLU A 42 -9.63 -17.71 7.11
C GLU A 42 -9.22 -17.23 8.51
N PRO A 43 -8.32 -17.93 9.23
CA PRO A 43 -7.91 -17.53 10.56
C PRO A 43 -6.99 -16.30 10.54
N ILE A 44 -7.14 -15.47 11.57
CA ILE A 44 -6.20 -14.40 11.93
C ILE A 44 -5.68 -14.72 13.33
N THR A 45 -4.36 -14.85 13.46
CA THR A 45 -3.71 -15.14 14.73
C THR A 45 -3.30 -13.86 15.47
N ASN A 46 -3.08 -13.96 16.78
CA ASN A 46 -2.48 -12.85 17.53
C ASN A 46 -1.07 -12.52 17.03
N TYR A 47 -0.34 -13.51 16.53
CA TYR A 47 0.96 -13.30 15.88
C TYR A 47 0.84 -12.42 14.62
N ASP A 48 -0.12 -12.72 13.75
CA ASP A 48 -0.36 -11.91 12.52
C ASP A 48 -0.65 -10.46 12.87
N ILE A 49 -1.49 -10.23 13.90
CA ILE A 49 -1.83 -8.88 14.36
C ILE A 49 -0.58 -8.16 14.86
N GLU A 50 0.23 -8.79 15.72
CA GLU A 50 1.45 -8.18 16.25
C GLU A 50 2.49 -7.89 15.16
N GLN A 51 2.66 -8.78 14.19
CA GLN A 51 3.56 -8.55 13.06
C GLN A 51 3.08 -7.38 12.19
N THR A 52 1.79 -7.32 11.89
CA THR A 52 1.21 -6.22 11.10
C THR A 52 1.35 -4.89 11.83
N MET A 53 1.10 -4.85 13.14
CA MET A 53 1.31 -3.65 13.97
C MET A 53 2.77 -3.16 13.89
N LYS A 54 3.75 -4.07 14.00
CA LYS A 54 5.17 -3.74 13.95
C LYS A 54 5.61 -3.26 12.56
N LEU A 55 5.20 -4.00 11.53
CA LEU A 55 5.61 -3.75 10.15
C LEU A 55 5.05 -2.41 9.63
N LEU A 56 3.76 -2.18 9.87
CA LEU A 56 3.04 -1.00 9.35
C LEU A 56 3.01 0.17 10.35
N LYS A 57 3.53 -0.04 11.57
CA LYS A 57 3.49 0.94 12.69
C LYS A 57 2.06 1.42 12.98
N LEU A 58 1.11 0.49 12.96
CA LEU A 58 -0.30 0.76 13.16
C LEU A 58 -0.76 0.33 14.57
N PRO A 59 -1.76 0.98 15.17
CA PRO A 59 -2.45 0.48 16.35
C PRO A 59 -3.20 -0.83 16.01
N ARG A 60 -3.51 -1.62 17.07
CA ARG A 60 -4.10 -2.97 16.93
C ARG A 60 -5.37 -2.99 16.06
N GLU A 61 -6.26 -2.04 16.25
CA GLU A 61 -7.53 -1.97 15.49
C GLU A 61 -7.30 -1.78 14.00
N GLN A 62 -6.37 -0.89 13.63
CA GLN A 62 -6.03 -0.66 12.23
C GLN A 62 -5.30 -1.86 11.61
N ALA A 63 -4.37 -2.48 12.35
CA ALA A 63 -3.70 -3.70 11.93
C ALA A 63 -4.71 -4.84 11.70
N LEU A 64 -5.70 -4.97 12.57
CA LEU A 64 -6.78 -5.93 12.44
C LEU A 64 -7.64 -5.65 11.20
N ALA A 65 -8.00 -4.39 10.94
CA ALA A 65 -8.75 -4.01 9.74
C ALA A 65 -8.00 -4.36 8.45
N VAL A 66 -6.67 -4.17 8.42
CA VAL A 66 -5.82 -4.60 7.28
C VAL A 66 -5.91 -6.12 7.09
N LEU A 67 -5.74 -6.90 8.16
CA LEU A 67 -5.79 -8.37 8.10
C LEU A 67 -7.17 -8.89 7.69
N ILE A 68 -8.25 -8.28 8.18
CA ILE A 68 -9.62 -8.63 7.77
C ILE A 68 -9.77 -8.41 6.26
N ASN A 69 -9.31 -7.29 5.72
CA ASN A 69 -9.35 -7.02 4.28
C ASN A 69 -8.54 -8.06 3.48
N GLU A 70 -7.34 -8.42 3.95
CA GLU A 70 -6.53 -9.46 3.31
C GLU A 70 -7.24 -10.82 3.30
N LYS A 71 -7.92 -11.20 4.40
CA LYS A 71 -8.66 -12.47 4.46
C LYS A 71 -9.90 -12.45 3.58
N MET A 72 -10.58 -11.30 3.46
CA MET A 72 -11.67 -11.11 2.50
C MET A 72 -11.17 -11.30 1.06
N GLU A 73 -10.08 -10.65 0.68
CA GLU A 73 -9.47 -10.79 -0.64
C GLU A 73 -9.09 -12.26 -0.91
N LEU A 74 -8.46 -12.93 0.06
CA LEU A 74 -8.09 -14.34 -0.06
C LEU A 74 -9.32 -15.25 -0.25
N SER A 75 -10.39 -15.01 0.49
CA SER A 75 -11.66 -15.73 0.34
C SER A 75 -12.21 -15.56 -1.08
N GLN A 76 -12.18 -14.34 -1.64
CA GLN A 76 -12.65 -14.08 -3.00
C GLN A 76 -11.73 -14.68 -4.07
N ILE A 77 -10.40 -14.68 -3.87
CA ILE A 77 -9.43 -15.37 -4.74
C ILE A 77 -9.79 -16.86 -4.84
N LYS A 78 -10.07 -17.50 -3.70
CA LYS A 78 -10.50 -18.90 -3.64
C LYS A 78 -11.86 -19.10 -4.32
N GLN A 79 -12.83 -18.25 -4.02
CA GLN A 79 -14.19 -18.33 -4.58
C GLN A 79 -14.21 -18.21 -6.11
N PHE A 80 -13.40 -17.31 -6.67
CA PHE A 80 -13.28 -17.15 -8.12
C PHE A 80 -12.27 -18.09 -8.76
N SER A 81 -11.65 -19.00 -7.98
CA SER A 81 -10.61 -19.93 -8.45
C SER A 81 -9.47 -19.21 -9.20
N ILE A 82 -9.05 -18.07 -8.68
CA ILE A 82 -7.98 -17.28 -9.27
C ILE A 82 -6.65 -17.97 -8.98
N VAL A 83 -5.90 -18.26 -10.03
CA VAL A 83 -4.59 -18.89 -9.95
C VAL A 83 -3.58 -18.08 -10.74
N VAL A 84 -2.38 -17.93 -10.18
CA VAL A 84 -1.19 -17.41 -10.85
C VAL A 84 -0.16 -18.54 -10.92
N ASN A 85 0.24 -18.91 -12.14
CA ASN A 85 1.26 -19.93 -12.34
C ASN A 85 2.68 -19.32 -12.31
N GLU A 86 3.70 -20.20 -12.26
CA GLU A 86 5.09 -19.75 -12.17
C GLU A 86 5.57 -18.98 -13.41
N LEU A 87 5.03 -19.29 -14.60
CA LEU A 87 5.37 -18.56 -15.83
C LEU A 87 4.90 -17.08 -15.76
N GLU A 88 3.75 -16.84 -15.16
CA GLU A 88 3.25 -15.47 -14.96
C GLU A 88 4.11 -14.70 -13.96
N VAL A 89 4.60 -15.37 -12.90
CA VAL A 89 5.55 -14.76 -11.94
C VAL A 89 6.86 -14.43 -12.65
N ASP A 90 7.40 -15.34 -13.45
CA ASP A 90 8.64 -15.14 -14.19
C ASP A 90 8.52 -14.02 -15.22
N ALA A 91 7.38 -13.92 -15.92
CA ALA A 91 7.09 -12.83 -16.84
C ALA A 91 7.03 -11.48 -16.13
N ALA A 92 6.40 -11.43 -14.94
CA ALA A 92 6.34 -10.22 -14.13
C ALA A 92 7.75 -9.80 -13.64
N ILE A 93 8.58 -10.76 -13.22
CA ILE A 93 9.99 -10.50 -12.84
C ILE A 93 10.76 -9.97 -14.05
N SER A 94 10.65 -10.60 -15.21
CA SER A 94 11.31 -10.15 -16.45
C SER A 94 10.95 -8.70 -16.79
N LYS A 95 9.69 -8.32 -16.63
CA LYS A 95 9.24 -6.94 -16.81
C LYS A 95 9.91 -5.98 -15.83
N ILE A 96 10.01 -6.36 -14.55
CA ILE A 96 10.69 -5.57 -13.51
C ILE A 96 12.17 -5.39 -13.88
N LEU A 97 12.85 -6.46 -14.28
CA LEU A 97 14.26 -6.44 -14.69
C LEU A 97 14.49 -5.48 -15.87
N THR A 98 13.65 -5.57 -16.90
CA THR A 98 13.72 -4.71 -18.08
C THR A 98 13.50 -3.24 -17.73
N GLN A 99 12.48 -2.93 -16.92
CA GLN A 99 12.18 -1.57 -16.48
C GLN A 99 13.30 -0.95 -15.66
N ASN A 100 14.02 -1.75 -14.86
CA ASN A 100 15.13 -1.30 -14.04
C ASN A 100 16.51 -1.45 -14.73
N LYS A 101 16.54 -1.95 -15.98
CA LYS A 101 17.79 -2.20 -16.72
C LYS A 101 18.77 -3.10 -15.95
N MET A 102 18.24 -4.11 -15.26
CA MET A 102 19.00 -5.05 -14.43
C MET A 102 18.89 -6.46 -15.00
N ASN A 103 19.93 -7.26 -14.79
CA ASN A 103 19.81 -8.71 -14.92
C ASN A 103 19.34 -9.34 -13.60
N LEU A 104 19.01 -10.63 -13.64
CA LEU A 104 18.46 -11.35 -12.47
C LEU A 104 19.45 -11.39 -11.29
N GLU A 105 20.74 -11.52 -11.55
CA GLU A 105 21.77 -11.58 -10.50
C GLU A 105 21.90 -10.21 -9.79
N GLN A 106 21.97 -9.12 -10.57
CA GLN A 106 21.96 -7.76 -10.02
C GLN A 106 20.71 -7.49 -9.18
N PHE A 107 19.56 -7.98 -9.64
CA PHE A 107 18.32 -7.85 -8.90
C PHE A 107 18.34 -8.62 -7.57
N LYS A 108 18.77 -9.89 -7.59
CA LYS A 108 18.94 -10.70 -6.37
C LYS A 108 19.90 -10.03 -5.37
N ASN A 109 21.01 -9.49 -5.86
CA ASN A 109 21.96 -8.78 -5.02
C ASN A 109 21.36 -7.50 -4.43
N SER A 110 20.56 -6.76 -5.18
CA SER A 110 19.87 -5.56 -4.68
C SER A 110 18.83 -5.89 -3.59
N LEU A 111 18.10 -7.00 -3.73
CA LEU A 111 17.19 -7.49 -2.69
C LEU A 111 17.95 -7.86 -1.42
N LYS A 112 19.05 -8.62 -1.56
CA LYS A 112 19.90 -9.04 -0.44
C LYS A 112 20.48 -7.83 0.29
N ALA A 113 20.92 -6.81 -0.42
CA ALA A 113 21.43 -5.55 0.17
C ALA A 113 20.36 -4.82 1.00
N LYS A 114 19.06 -5.01 0.67
CA LYS A 114 17.92 -4.49 1.42
C LYS A 114 17.41 -5.46 2.49
N GLY A 115 18.11 -6.56 2.75
CA GLY A 115 17.70 -7.59 3.73
C GLY A 115 16.51 -8.44 3.27
N GLN A 116 16.20 -8.46 1.98
CA GLN A 116 15.08 -9.22 1.42
C GLN A 116 15.57 -10.53 0.78
N ASN A 117 14.75 -11.58 0.93
CA ASN A 117 14.98 -12.88 0.29
C ASN A 117 14.25 -12.94 -1.06
N TYR A 118 14.91 -13.47 -2.10
CA TYR A 118 14.35 -13.57 -3.45
C TYR A 118 13.11 -14.48 -3.50
N GLU A 119 13.12 -15.62 -2.79
CA GLU A 119 11.97 -16.53 -2.76
C GLU A 119 10.76 -15.90 -2.07
N LEU A 120 11.01 -15.14 -0.99
CA LEU A 120 9.96 -14.35 -0.33
C LEU A 120 9.42 -13.27 -1.26
N PHE A 121 10.31 -12.61 -2.03
CA PHE A 121 9.89 -11.65 -3.05
C PHE A 121 8.99 -12.30 -4.11
N ARG A 122 9.38 -13.48 -4.64
CA ARG A 122 8.56 -14.24 -5.60
C ARG A 122 7.19 -14.58 -5.04
N HIS A 123 7.16 -15.06 -3.79
CA HIS A 123 5.91 -15.41 -3.12
C HIS A 123 4.98 -14.19 -2.96
N ASN A 124 5.52 -13.05 -2.53
CA ASN A 124 4.76 -11.83 -2.41
C ASN A 124 4.28 -11.32 -3.77
N LEU A 125 5.13 -11.35 -4.79
CA LEU A 125 4.75 -10.99 -6.16
C LEU A 125 3.61 -11.86 -6.70
N LYS A 126 3.62 -13.17 -6.40
CA LYS A 126 2.51 -14.06 -6.75
C LYS A 126 1.20 -13.63 -6.10
N LYS A 127 1.21 -13.32 -4.81
CA LYS A 127 0.04 -12.78 -4.10
C LYS A 127 -0.46 -11.46 -4.70
N ASP A 128 0.44 -10.56 -5.06
CA ASP A 128 0.09 -9.29 -5.71
C ASP A 128 -0.54 -9.51 -7.09
N LEU A 129 -0.05 -10.50 -7.84
CA LEU A 129 -0.64 -10.88 -9.13
C LEU A 129 -2.03 -11.50 -8.96
N GLU A 130 -2.22 -12.37 -7.96
CA GLU A 130 -3.54 -12.94 -7.62
C GLU A 130 -4.54 -11.86 -7.23
N LYS A 131 -4.11 -10.92 -6.39
CA LYS A 131 -4.93 -9.76 -6.00
C LYS A 131 -5.28 -8.88 -7.21
N ARG A 132 -4.34 -8.63 -8.11
CA ARG A 132 -4.61 -7.89 -9.36
C ARG A 132 -5.65 -8.60 -10.22
N LYS A 133 -5.51 -9.91 -10.44
CA LYS A 133 -6.50 -10.70 -11.17
C LYS A 133 -7.87 -10.67 -10.49
N LEU A 134 -7.91 -10.68 -9.16
CA LEU A 134 -9.16 -10.53 -8.40
C LEU A 134 -9.84 -9.21 -8.73
N TYR A 135 -9.11 -8.10 -8.66
CA TYR A 135 -9.67 -6.78 -8.94
C TYR A 135 -10.09 -6.61 -10.40
N GLU A 136 -9.34 -7.21 -11.33
CA GLU A 136 -9.73 -7.26 -12.75
C GLU A 136 -11.01 -8.08 -12.94
N LYS A 137 -11.12 -9.22 -12.26
CA LYS A 137 -12.32 -10.06 -12.28
C LYS A 137 -13.54 -9.32 -11.73
N ILE A 138 -13.40 -8.68 -10.56
CA ILE A 138 -14.48 -7.88 -9.96
C ILE A 138 -14.86 -6.72 -10.89
N ALA A 139 -13.88 -5.98 -11.39
CA ALA A 139 -14.13 -4.87 -12.31
C ALA A 139 -14.83 -5.31 -13.59
N SER A 140 -14.56 -6.54 -14.10
CA SER A 140 -15.22 -7.09 -15.29
C SER A 140 -16.71 -7.42 -15.07
N MET A 141 -17.17 -7.49 -13.83
CA MET A 141 -18.58 -7.69 -13.49
C MET A 141 -19.35 -6.36 -13.44
N ASN A 142 -18.66 -5.24 -13.55
CA ASN A 142 -19.28 -3.92 -13.62
C ASN A 142 -20.10 -3.78 -14.90
N LYS A 143 -21.38 -3.43 -14.75
CA LYS A 143 -22.33 -3.19 -15.86
C LYS A 143 -22.56 -1.69 -16.10
N THR A 144 -21.69 -0.83 -15.59
CA THR A 144 -21.79 0.62 -15.83
C THR A 144 -21.74 0.91 -17.33
N ASP A 145 -22.56 1.83 -17.77
CA ASP A 145 -22.53 2.34 -19.13
C ASP A 145 -21.29 3.23 -19.31
N PHE A 146 -20.36 2.79 -20.14
CA PHE A 146 -19.14 3.51 -20.51
C PHE A 146 -19.27 4.27 -21.83
N SER A 147 -20.49 4.64 -22.20
CA SER A 147 -20.75 5.45 -23.38
C SER A 147 -20.15 6.86 -23.24
N GLU A 148 -19.90 7.48 -24.38
CA GLU A 148 -19.49 8.89 -24.45
C GLU A 148 -20.50 9.82 -23.80
N GLU A 149 -21.81 9.53 -23.95
CA GLU A 149 -22.88 10.30 -23.32
C GLU A 149 -22.77 10.29 -21.79
N SER A 150 -22.51 9.11 -21.20
CA SER A 150 -22.32 8.96 -19.75
C SER A 150 -21.03 9.67 -19.27
N ALA A 151 -19.96 9.59 -20.05
CA ALA A 151 -18.73 10.31 -19.76
C ALA A 151 -18.90 11.83 -19.86
N LYS A 152 -19.71 12.32 -20.83
CA LYS A 152 -20.03 13.74 -20.94
C LYS A 152 -20.87 14.24 -19.75
N LYS A 153 -21.85 13.47 -19.31
CA LYS A 153 -22.62 13.77 -18.08
C LYS A 153 -21.70 13.82 -16.85
N PHE A 154 -20.77 12.86 -16.75
CA PHE A 154 -19.78 12.86 -15.69
C PHE A 154 -18.88 14.10 -15.74
N PHE A 155 -18.41 14.49 -16.91
CA PHE A 155 -17.61 15.70 -17.11
C PHE A 155 -18.37 16.96 -16.66
N GLU A 156 -19.61 17.14 -17.10
CA GLU A 156 -20.44 18.28 -16.71
C GLU A 156 -20.64 18.37 -15.19
N ALA A 157 -20.81 17.22 -14.52
CA ALA A 157 -20.97 17.14 -13.07
C ALA A 157 -19.66 17.28 -12.26
N ASN A 158 -18.48 17.20 -12.93
CA ASN A 158 -17.18 17.16 -12.27
C ASN A 158 -16.14 18.05 -12.97
N LYS A 159 -16.56 19.23 -13.43
CA LYS A 159 -15.66 20.15 -14.17
C LYS A 159 -14.40 20.53 -13.40
N GLU A 160 -14.47 20.56 -12.08
CA GLU A 160 -13.34 20.85 -11.19
C GLU A 160 -12.20 19.82 -11.31
N LYS A 161 -12.51 18.56 -11.70
CA LYS A 161 -11.49 17.53 -11.94
C LYS A 161 -10.69 17.75 -13.23
N PHE A 162 -11.19 18.61 -14.11
CA PHE A 162 -10.64 18.89 -15.43
C PHE A 162 -10.14 20.32 -15.56
N LEU A 163 -10.06 21.03 -14.45
CA LEU A 163 -9.44 22.34 -14.39
C LEU A 163 -7.96 22.23 -14.74
N PHE A 164 -7.50 23.06 -15.66
CA PHE A 164 -6.09 23.32 -15.83
C PHE A 164 -5.83 24.82 -15.72
N TYR A 165 -4.58 25.18 -15.48
CA TYR A 165 -4.16 26.54 -15.30
C TYR A 165 -3.17 26.93 -16.39
N THR A 166 -3.35 28.09 -17.00
CA THR A 166 -2.47 28.60 -18.03
C THR A 166 -1.19 29.21 -17.47
N SER A 167 -1.14 29.43 -16.17
CA SER A 167 0.05 29.95 -15.48
C SER A 167 0.12 29.35 -14.06
N ILE A 168 1.25 28.74 -13.73
CA ILE A 168 1.50 28.10 -12.44
C ILE A 168 2.86 28.56 -11.93
N ASP A 169 2.87 29.27 -10.79
CA ASP A 169 4.10 29.60 -10.10
C ASP A 169 4.55 28.43 -9.25
N VAL A 170 5.78 28.01 -9.42
CA VAL A 170 6.36 26.88 -8.73
C VAL A 170 7.73 27.20 -8.15
N LYS A 171 8.09 26.48 -7.08
CA LYS A 171 9.48 26.28 -6.67
C LYS A 171 9.96 24.96 -7.20
N ILE A 172 11.09 24.93 -7.88
CA ILE A 172 11.72 23.73 -8.39
C ILE A 172 12.93 23.43 -7.53
N TYR A 173 12.95 22.23 -6.94
CA TYR A 173 14.06 21.68 -6.19
C TYR A 173 14.73 20.60 -7.03
N ARG A 174 16.07 20.62 -7.16
CA ARG A 174 16.85 19.67 -7.95
C ARG A 174 17.84 18.92 -7.09
N SER A 175 18.03 17.63 -7.39
CA SER A 175 19.03 16.79 -6.75
C SER A 175 19.42 15.64 -7.69
N SER A 176 20.68 15.19 -7.57
CA SER A 176 21.10 13.90 -8.16
C SER A 176 20.60 12.70 -7.35
N ASP A 177 20.13 12.91 -6.11
CA ASP A 177 19.60 11.88 -5.22
C ASP A 177 18.08 12.06 -5.03
N GLN A 178 17.31 11.11 -5.57
CA GLN A 178 15.86 11.07 -5.43
C GLN A 178 15.42 11.01 -3.97
N ALA A 179 16.15 10.27 -3.12
CA ALA A 179 15.75 10.04 -1.72
C ALA A 179 15.76 11.34 -0.89
N ILE A 180 16.62 12.29 -1.23
CA ILE A 180 16.66 13.61 -0.58
C ILE A 180 15.40 14.40 -0.90
N LEU A 181 14.95 14.40 -2.15
CA LEU A 181 13.73 15.08 -2.58
C LEU A 181 12.46 14.44 -1.98
N GLU A 182 12.42 13.10 -1.88
CA GLU A 182 11.30 12.42 -1.21
C GLU A 182 11.24 12.74 0.28
N LYS A 183 12.38 12.78 0.97
CA LYS A 183 12.44 13.16 2.39
C LYS A 183 12.00 14.61 2.60
N MET A 184 12.35 15.51 1.69
CA MET A 184 11.99 16.93 1.79
C MET A 184 10.49 17.17 1.86
N LYS A 185 9.66 16.32 1.25
CA LYS A 185 8.19 16.40 1.32
C LYS A 185 7.65 16.29 2.75
N THR A 186 8.37 15.59 3.63
CA THR A 186 7.92 15.30 5.00
C THR A 186 8.79 15.94 6.08
N ASP A 187 10.06 16.24 5.77
CA ASP A 187 11.01 16.82 6.71
C ASP A 187 11.38 18.26 6.31
N LYS A 188 10.74 19.22 6.98
CA LYS A 188 10.99 20.66 6.77
C LYS A 188 12.40 21.13 7.11
N LYS A 189 13.23 20.29 7.74
CA LYS A 189 14.63 20.62 8.06
C LYS A 189 15.57 20.49 6.86
N ILE A 190 15.13 19.77 5.81
CA ILE A 190 15.89 19.63 4.59
C ILE A 190 15.69 20.90 3.75
N ALA A 191 16.68 21.76 3.73
CA ALA A 191 16.67 23.00 2.95
C ALA A 191 17.52 22.81 1.67
N LEU A 192 16.84 22.65 0.54
CA LEU A 192 17.46 22.72 -0.78
C LEU A 192 17.22 24.09 -1.39
N LYS A 193 18.17 24.54 -2.22
CA LYS A 193 18.00 25.78 -2.98
C LYS A 193 16.86 25.59 -3.97
N ALA A 194 15.85 26.43 -3.88
CA ALA A 194 14.72 26.45 -4.80
C ALA A 194 14.97 27.46 -5.93
N GLN A 195 14.50 27.13 -7.13
CA GLN A 195 14.34 28.06 -8.24
C GLN A 195 12.86 28.40 -8.38
N ASN A 196 12.50 29.68 -8.29
CA ASN A 196 11.14 30.14 -8.57
C ASN A 196 10.96 30.28 -10.10
N VAL A 197 9.93 29.65 -10.62
CA VAL A 197 9.63 29.64 -12.06
C VAL A 197 8.12 29.80 -12.25
N ASN A 198 7.73 30.62 -13.22
CA ASN A 198 6.37 30.64 -13.74
C ASN A 198 6.28 29.68 -14.92
N LEU A 199 5.48 28.63 -14.80
CA LEU A 199 5.24 27.63 -15.84
C LEU A 199 3.95 27.95 -16.60
N ASN A 200 4.02 27.89 -17.92
CA ASN A 200 2.90 28.16 -18.81
C ASN A 200 3.06 27.31 -20.10
N PRO A 201 2.05 27.26 -21.02
CA PRO A 201 2.10 26.44 -22.23
C PRO A 201 3.25 26.74 -23.20
N HIS A 202 3.95 27.87 -23.06
CA HIS A 202 5.08 28.23 -23.92
C HIS A 202 6.42 27.70 -23.41
N ASN A 203 6.52 27.39 -22.09
CA ASN A 203 7.79 27.02 -21.47
C ASN A 203 7.76 25.70 -20.70
N ALA A 204 6.62 25.01 -20.64
CA ALA A 204 6.47 23.76 -19.91
C ALA A 204 5.76 22.69 -20.76
N ASP A 205 6.11 21.42 -20.53
CA ASP A 205 5.41 20.27 -21.12
C ASP A 205 3.93 20.26 -20.67
N PRO A 206 2.95 20.08 -21.58
CA PRO A 206 1.54 20.03 -21.24
C PRO A 206 1.19 19.00 -20.16
N ARG A 207 1.90 17.86 -20.12
CA ARG A 207 1.71 16.82 -19.09
C ARG A 207 2.16 17.31 -17.70
N LEU A 208 3.24 18.09 -17.65
CA LEU A 208 3.70 18.70 -16.41
C LEU A 208 2.68 19.73 -15.91
N LEU A 209 2.18 20.60 -16.78
CA LEU A 209 1.13 21.56 -16.44
C LEU A 209 -0.14 20.87 -15.97
N ALA A 210 -0.57 19.81 -16.62
CA ALA A 210 -1.72 19.02 -16.22
C ALA A 210 -1.52 18.40 -14.81
N LEU A 211 -0.34 17.82 -14.56
CA LEU A 211 0.02 17.27 -13.24
C LEU A 211 -0.04 18.34 -12.14
N LEU A 212 0.62 19.49 -12.38
CA LEU A 212 0.69 20.57 -11.40
C LEU A 212 -0.67 21.26 -11.20
N SER A 213 -1.51 21.27 -12.22
CA SER A 213 -2.88 21.80 -12.14
C SER A 213 -3.74 21.05 -11.12
N GLN A 214 -3.51 19.75 -10.94
CA GLN A 214 -4.25 18.90 -10.00
C GLN A 214 -3.79 19.06 -8.54
N LEU A 215 -2.56 19.54 -8.30
CA LEU A 215 -2.02 19.72 -6.96
C LEU A 215 -2.63 20.95 -6.28
N LYS A 216 -2.71 20.94 -4.96
CA LYS A 216 -3.10 22.15 -4.18
C LYS A 216 -1.93 23.11 -4.07
N ILE A 217 -2.22 24.38 -3.79
CA ILE A 217 -1.19 25.37 -3.44
C ILE A 217 -0.48 24.89 -2.17
N GLY A 218 0.85 24.90 -2.19
CA GLY A 218 1.73 24.38 -1.15
C GLY A 218 1.99 22.85 -1.22
N GLU A 219 1.40 22.16 -2.20
CA GLU A 219 1.59 20.70 -2.38
C GLU A 219 2.77 20.43 -3.31
N PHE A 220 3.47 19.34 -3.02
CA PHE A 220 4.60 18.84 -3.83
C PHE A 220 4.15 17.86 -4.89
N SER A 221 4.78 17.91 -6.06
CA SER A 221 4.63 16.88 -7.08
C SER A 221 5.25 15.55 -6.63
N PRO A 222 4.99 14.42 -7.34
CA PRO A 222 5.94 13.32 -7.36
C PRO A 222 7.33 13.81 -7.77
N VAL A 223 8.39 13.09 -7.33
CA VAL A 223 9.75 13.35 -7.84
C VAL A 223 9.81 12.90 -9.29
N LEU A 224 10.18 13.79 -10.19
CA LEU A 224 10.25 13.56 -11.63
C LEU A 224 11.70 13.41 -12.09
N ASN A 225 11.93 12.55 -13.09
CA ASN A 225 13.22 12.46 -13.76
C ASN A 225 13.44 13.68 -14.66
N SER A 226 14.63 14.25 -14.63
CA SER A 226 15.05 15.31 -15.54
C SER A 226 16.37 14.94 -16.23
N LYS A 227 16.84 15.79 -17.16
CA LYS A 227 18.14 15.58 -17.84
C LYS A 227 19.33 15.64 -16.86
N GLU A 228 19.18 16.35 -15.76
CA GLU A 228 20.26 16.65 -14.80
C GLU A 228 20.05 15.93 -13.45
N GLY A 229 19.20 14.90 -13.40
CA GLY A 229 18.88 14.18 -12.19
C GLY A 229 17.39 14.14 -11.90
N PHE A 230 16.98 14.63 -10.73
CA PHE A 230 15.59 14.59 -10.27
C PHE A 230 15.09 15.99 -9.94
N GLU A 231 13.82 16.23 -10.18
CA GLU A 231 13.13 17.48 -9.90
C GLU A 231 11.89 17.24 -9.04
N LEU A 232 11.67 18.15 -8.10
CA LEU A 232 10.48 18.23 -7.27
C LEU A 232 9.88 19.62 -7.38
N TYR A 233 8.59 19.70 -7.62
CA TYR A 233 7.87 20.95 -7.81
C TYR A 233 6.96 21.21 -6.61
N GLU A 234 7.02 22.42 -6.05
CA GLU A 234 6.06 22.92 -5.05
C GLU A 234 5.19 23.99 -5.71
N VAL A 235 3.88 23.80 -5.69
CA VAL A 235 2.94 24.76 -6.30
C VAL A 235 2.75 25.95 -5.39
N MET A 236 3.08 27.16 -5.85
CA MET A 236 2.99 28.39 -5.08
C MET A 236 1.75 29.21 -5.39
N ALA A 237 1.38 29.31 -6.67
CA ALA A 237 0.18 30.01 -7.12
C ALA A 237 -0.28 29.45 -8.45
N LYS A 238 -1.55 29.67 -8.75
CA LYS A 238 -2.17 29.27 -10.02
C LYS A 238 -3.05 30.39 -10.53
N SER A 239 -3.04 30.64 -11.82
CA SER A 239 -3.90 31.64 -12.48
C SER A 239 -4.31 31.18 -13.87
N GLY A 240 -5.32 31.83 -14.45
CA GLY A 240 -5.85 31.48 -15.74
C GLY A 240 -6.55 30.12 -15.73
N ALA A 241 -7.40 29.88 -14.70
CA ALA A 241 -8.18 28.66 -14.61
C ALA A 241 -9.09 28.51 -15.86
N ASN A 242 -9.00 27.35 -16.49
CA ASN A 242 -9.79 27.02 -17.67
C ASN A 242 -10.25 25.56 -17.60
N VAL A 243 -11.46 25.30 -18.05
CA VAL A 243 -11.96 23.95 -18.31
C VAL A 243 -12.08 23.80 -19.81
N PRO A 244 -11.30 22.93 -20.44
CA PRO A 244 -11.41 22.70 -21.87
C PRO A 244 -12.82 22.19 -22.23
N GLU A 245 -13.23 22.41 -23.46
CA GLU A 245 -14.44 21.76 -23.98
C GLU A 245 -14.28 20.24 -23.98
N PHE A 246 -15.37 19.52 -23.72
CA PHE A 246 -15.39 18.06 -23.68
C PHE A 246 -14.68 17.42 -24.87
N GLU A 247 -14.96 17.91 -26.09
CA GLU A 247 -14.38 17.37 -27.33
C GLU A 247 -12.85 17.48 -27.39
N GLN A 248 -12.26 18.48 -26.72
CA GLN A 248 -10.82 18.69 -26.70
C GLN A 248 -10.09 17.70 -25.76
N ILE A 249 -10.78 17.22 -24.71
CA ILE A 249 -10.22 16.35 -23.68
C ILE A 249 -11.01 15.05 -23.51
N LYS A 250 -11.82 14.68 -24.49
CA LYS A 250 -12.70 13.52 -24.50
C LYS A 250 -12.02 12.25 -24.02
N ASP A 251 -10.85 11.90 -24.58
CA ASP A 251 -10.11 10.70 -24.21
C ASP A 251 -9.67 10.74 -22.73
N SER A 252 -9.28 11.91 -22.25
CA SER A 252 -8.92 12.10 -20.84
C SER A 252 -10.13 11.92 -19.94
N VAL A 253 -11.27 12.51 -20.30
CA VAL A 253 -12.53 12.37 -19.56
C VAL A 253 -12.98 10.91 -19.53
N MET A 254 -12.97 10.23 -20.67
CA MET A 254 -13.32 8.81 -20.79
C MET A 254 -12.42 7.95 -19.87
N ASN A 255 -11.12 8.19 -19.86
CA ASN A 255 -10.18 7.47 -19.01
C ASN A 255 -10.45 7.71 -17.52
N VAL A 256 -10.67 8.98 -17.11
CA VAL A 256 -10.98 9.33 -15.72
C VAL A 256 -12.30 8.69 -15.30
N TYR A 257 -13.34 8.82 -16.12
CA TYR A 257 -14.64 8.24 -15.90
C TYR A 257 -14.56 6.72 -15.75
N PHE A 258 -13.93 6.03 -16.69
CA PHE A 258 -13.73 4.58 -16.65
C PHE A 258 -13.03 4.13 -15.37
N ASN A 259 -11.92 4.78 -15.01
CA ASN A 259 -11.14 4.41 -13.84
C ASN A 259 -11.90 4.67 -12.55
N GLU A 260 -12.61 5.79 -12.45
CA GLU A 260 -13.42 6.12 -11.26
C GLU A 260 -14.57 5.13 -11.09
N GLN A 261 -15.34 4.85 -12.16
CA GLN A 261 -16.43 3.86 -12.10
C GLN A 261 -15.91 2.46 -11.74
N ARG A 262 -14.76 2.08 -12.28
CA ARG A 262 -14.11 0.81 -11.96
C ARG A 262 -13.72 0.75 -10.47
N GLN A 263 -13.10 1.79 -9.95
CA GLN A 263 -12.69 1.85 -8.54
C GLN A 263 -13.91 1.86 -7.60
N ASN A 264 -14.91 2.67 -7.90
CA ASN A 264 -16.15 2.73 -7.12
C ASN A 264 -16.84 1.37 -7.08
N TYR A 265 -16.93 0.69 -8.22
CA TYR A 265 -17.53 -0.65 -8.27
C TYR A 265 -16.76 -1.67 -7.41
N ILE A 266 -15.43 -1.66 -7.47
CA ILE A 266 -14.58 -2.52 -6.62
C ILE A 266 -14.81 -2.18 -5.14
N GLN A 267 -14.82 -0.90 -4.78
CA GLN A 267 -15.09 -0.45 -3.42
C GLN A 267 -16.45 -0.93 -2.93
N ASP A 268 -17.51 -0.68 -3.70
CA ASP A 268 -18.88 -1.10 -3.39
C ASP A 268 -19.00 -2.63 -3.24
N TYR A 269 -18.29 -3.38 -4.08
CA TYR A 269 -18.24 -4.83 -3.99
C TYR A 269 -17.70 -5.27 -2.62
N PHE A 270 -16.55 -4.74 -2.20
CA PHE A 270 -15.95 -5.08 -0.91
C PHE A 270 -16.74 -4.53 0.28
N ASP A 271 -17.38 -3.38 0.16
CA ASP A 271 -18.25 -2.85 1.22
C ASP A 271 -19.50 -3.72 1.42
N LYS A 272 -20.13 -4.18 0.34
CA LYS A 272 -21.22 -5.16 0.40
C LYS A 272 -20.75 -6.52 0.96
N LEU A 273 -19.54 -6.95 0.62
CA LEU A 273 -18.97 -8.17 1.17
C LEU A 273 -18.72 -8.00 2.67
N ARG A 274 -18.13 -6.88 3.09
CA ARG A 274 -17.85 -6.57 4.50
C ARG A 274 -19.13 -6.53 5.34
N SER A 275 -20.22 -5.99 4.81
CA SER A 275 -21.51 -5.94 5.52
C SER A 275 -22.14 -7.32 5.77
N LYS A 276 -21.70 -8.36 5.05
CA LYS A 276 -22.16 -9.74 5.17
C LYS A 276 -21.11 -10.68 5.80
N LEU A 277 -19.97 -10.14 6.20
CA LEU A 277 -18.88 -10.93 6.77
C LEU A 277 -19.32 -11.73 8.00
N ASN A 278 -18.99 -13.00 7.97
CA ASN A 278 -19.02 -13.83 9.17
C ASN A 278 -17.66 -13.70 9.90
N ILE A 279 -17.64 -12.99 11.01
CA ILE A 279 -16.47 -12.84 11.89
C ILE A 279 -16.74 -13.57 13.19
N GLU A 280 -15.99 -14.64 13.44
CA GLU A 280 -16.05 -15.41 14.67
C GLU A 280 -14.88 -14.99 15.57
N TYR A 281 -15.18 -14.33 16.69
CA TYR A 281 -14.20 -14.03 17.72
C TYR A 281 -14.00 -15.24 18.64
N LEU A 282 -12.79 -15.77 18.67
CA LEU A 282 -12.46 -16.88 19.58
C LEU A 282 -12.09 -16.30 20.94
N LYS A 283 -12.88 -16.63 21.97
CA LYS A 283 -12.54 -16.32 23.36
C LYS A 283 -11.35 -17.18 23.77
N ASN A 284 -10.23 -16.54 24.09
CA ASN A 284 -9.10 -17.17 24.78
C ASN A 284 -9.45 -17.47 26.23
#